data_45b22a35f9bf22220242b0eca7e77479
#
_entry.id   45b22a35f9bf22220242b0eca7e77479
#
_cell.length_a   1.000
_cell.length_b   1.000
_cell.length_c   1.000
_cell.angle_alpha   90.00
_cell.angle_beta   90.00
_cell.angle_gamma   90.00
#
_symmetry.space_group_name_H-M   'P 1'
#
loop_
_entity.id
_entity.type
_entity.pdbx_description
1 polymer ?
#
loop_
_entity_poly.entity_id
_entity_poly.type
_entity_poly.pdbx_seq_one_letter_code
_entity_poly.pdbx_strand_id
1 'polypeptide(L)'
;MPEERYSRPHFQRSRTYQIRIEGHLGRHWTGWFEGFVLTLEANGETILTGALVDQAALYGALKKVRDAGLILIAVNLLTSDHAGE
;
A
#
# COMPACT_ATOMS: atom_id res chain seq x y z
N MET A 1 4.49 24.88 -15.33
CA MET A 1 4.39 24.46 -15.17
C MET A 1 4.57 23.92 -14.59
N PRO A 2 4.51 23.77 -14.12
CA PRO A 2 4.71 23.06 -13.46
C PRO A 2 4.24 22.10 -13.36
N GLU A 3 3.77 21.87 -13.52
CA GLU A 3 3.39 21.03 -13.51
C GLU A 3 3.72 20.26 -13.99
N GLU A 4 4.03 20.17 -14.31
CA GLU A 4 4.47 19.47 -14.76
C GLU A 4 5.26 18.97 -14.53
N ARG A 5 5.58 19.07 -14.00
CA ARG A 5 6.38 18.61 -13.68
C ARG A 5 6.25 17.72 -12.93
N TYR A 6 5.82 17.42 -12.46
CA TYR A 6 5.70 16.46 -11.85
C TYR A 6 5.39 15.45 -12.37
N SER A 7 5.15 15.46 -12.71
CA SER A 7 4.89 14.49 -13.23
C SER A 7 5.89 14.02 -13.94
N ARG A 8 6.56 14.05 -14.09
CA ARG A 8 7.45 13.71 -14.71
C ARG A 8 7.92 12.56 -14.64
N PRO A 9 8.29 12.23 -14.98
CA PRO A 9 8.73 11.06 -15.37
C PRO A 9 9.32 10.28 -14.35
N HIS A 10 10.02 10.77 -13.67
CA HIS A 10 10.53 10.02 -12.66
C HIS A 10 9.51 9.54 -11.80
N PHE A 11 8.44 10.02 -12.03
CA PHE A 11 7.44 9.54 -11.27
C PHE A 11 7.22 8.16 -11.49
N GLN A 12 7.84 7.57 -12.32
CA GLN A 12 7.70 6.21 -12.43
C GLN A 12 8.26 5.52 -11.28
N ARG A 13 8.94 6.17 -10.39
CA ARG A 13 9.40 5.51 -9.24
C ARG A 13 8.27 5.12 -8.39
N SER A 14 8.16 3.87 -8.03
CA SER A 14 7.14 3.42 -7.12
C SER A 14 7.65 3.60 -5.70
N ARG A 15 6.73 3.63 -4.77
CA ARG A 15 7.05 3.74 -3.36
C ARG A 15 6.43 2.57 -2.64
N THR A 16 7.13 2.04 -1.67
CA THR A 16 6.64 0.89 -0.93
C THR A 16 5.88 1.36 0.29
N TYR A 17 4.63 0.95 0.37
CA TYR A 17 3.77 1.31 1.48
C TYR A 17 3.44 0.07 2.29
N GLN A 18 3.19 0.29 3.56
CA GLN A 18 2.75 -0.76 4.45
C GLN A 18 1.42 -0.33 5.02
N ILE A 19 0.42 -1.18 4.86
CA ILE A 19 -0.92 -0.91 5.38
C ILE A 19 -1.18 -1.92 6.47
N ARG A 20 -1.46 -1.43 7.68
CA ARG A 20 -1.66 -2.29 8.84
C ARG A 20 -3.14 -2.40 9.14
N ILE A 21 -3.63 -3.61 9.26
CA ILE A 21 -5.05 -3.90 9.43
C ILE A 21 -5.24 -4.79 10.63
N GLU A 22 -6.29 -4.56 11.39
CA GLU A 22 -6.59 -5.37 12.54
C GLU A 22 -7.13 -6.74 12.09
N GLY A 23 -6.66 -7.80 12.72
CA GLY A 23 -7.13 -9.15 12.42
C GLY A 23 -6.25 -9.86 11.42
N HIS A 24 -6.36 -11.18 11.38
CA HIS A 24 -5.61 -11.97 10.43
C HIS A 24 -6.49 -12.27 9.23
N LEU A 25 -6.04 -11.87 8.06
CA LEU A 25 -6.78 -12.14 6.83
C LEU A 25 -6.39 -13.51 6.33
N GLY A 26 -7.37 -14.26 5.89
CA GLY A 26 -7.09 -15.57 5.34
C GLY A 26 -6.49 -15.46 3.96
N ARG A 27 -6.05 -16.63 3.47
CA ARG A 27 -5.37 -16.68 2.21
C ARG A 27 -6.23 -16.20 1.04
N HIS A 28 -7.54 -16.31 1.13
CA HIS A 28 -8.40 -15.86 0.06
C HIS A 28 -8.35 -14.36 -0.15
N TRP A 29 -7.79 -13.61 0.79
CA TRP A 29 -7.70 -12.18 0.64
C TRP A 29 -6.57 -11.76 -0.29
N THR A 30 -5.68 -12.68 -0.65
CA THR A 30 -4.57 -12.32 -1.53
C THR A 30 -5.08 -11.86 -2.89
N GLY A 31 -6.17 -12.44 -3.38
CA GLY A 31 -6.72 -12.01 -4.65
C GLY A 31 -7.36 -10.63 -4.55
N TRP A 32 -7.89 -10.31 -3.37
CA TRP A 32 -8.52 -9.02 -3.15
C TRP A 32 -7.47 -7.91 -3.15
N PHE A 33 -6.28 -8.21 -2.60
CA PHE A 33 -5.19 -7.24 -2.52
C PHE A 33 -4.07 -7.63 -3.46
N GLU A 34 -4.41 -7.73 -4.72
CA GLU A 34 -3.45 -8.12 -5.72
C GLU A 34 -2.29 -7.14 -5.76
N GLY A 35 -1.09 -7.62 -5.83
CA GLY A 35 0.08 -6.77 -5.84
C GLY A 35 0.66 -6.50 -4.47
N PHE A 36 -0.01 -6.97 -3.40
CA PHE A 36 0.52 -6.79 -2.06
C PHE A 36 0.94 -8.12 -1.47
N VAL A 37 1.93 -8.06 -0.60
CA VAL A 37 2.33 -9.22 0.18
C VAL A 37 1.62 -9.12 1.52
N LEU A 38 0.92 -10.18 1.91
CA LEU A 38 0.23 -10.21 3.18
C LEU A 38 1.11 -10.91 4.20
N THR A 39 1.34 -10.26 5.32
CA THR A 39 2.12 -10.83 6.39
C THR A 39 1.27 -10.82 7.65
N LEU A 40 1.13 -11.96 8.30
CA LEU A 40 0.34 -12.07 9.51
C LEU A 40 1.28 -11.86 10.69
N GLU A 41 0.92 -10.91 11.55
CA GLU A 41 1.75 -10.59 12.70
C GLU A 41 1.30 -11.33 13.93
N ALA A 42 2.23 -11.61 14.81
CA ALA A 42 1.90 -12.34 16.03
C ALA A 42 0.90 -11.60 16.91
N ASN A 43 0.83 -10.28 16.78
CA ASN A 43 -0.09 -9.50 17.60
C ASN A 43 -1.52 -9.49 17.05
N GLY A 44 -1.81 -10.27 16.06
CA GLY A 44 -3.16 -10.34 15.51
C GLY A 44 -3.44 -9.41 14.37
N GLU A 45 -2.44 -8.72 13.87
CA GLU A 45 -2.62 -7.80 12.77
C GLU A 45 -2.15 -8.41 11.46
N THR A 46 -2.60 -7.84 10.36
CA THR A 46 -2.13 -8.20 9.04
C THR A 46 -1.45 -6.99 8.44
N ILE A 47 -0.31 -7.21 7.82
CA ILE A 47 0.41 -6.15 7.16
C ILE A 47 0.35 -6.39 5.66
N LEU A 48 -0.08 -5.39 4.92
CA LEU A 48 -0.08 -5.44 3.47
C LEU A 48 1.06 -4.57 3.00
N THR A 49 2.01 -5.16 2.30
CA THR A 49 3.17 -4.42 1.82
C THR A 49 3.19 -4.46 0.30
N GLY A 50 3.31 -3.33 -0.32
CA GLY A 50 3.32 -3.28 -1.77
C GLY A 50 3.93 -2.02 -2.31
N ALA A 51 4.47 -2.12 -3.51
CA ALA A 51 5.03 -0.98 -4.21
C ALA A 51 3.93 -0.38 -5.06
N LEU A 52 3.67 0.90 -4.85
CA LEU A 52 2.59 1.58 -5.55
C LEU A 52 3.16 2.70 -6.39
N VAL A 53 2.68 2.80 -7.61
CA VAL A 53 3.24 3.75 -8.55
C VAL A 53 2.80 5.17 -8.30
N ASP A 54 1.64 5.36 -7.66
CA ASP A 54 1.17 6.71 -7.40
C ASP A 54 0.17 6.71 -6.26
N GLN A 55 -0.27 7.89 -5.91
CA GLN A 55 -1.24 8.05 -4.82
C GLN A 55 -2.58 7.43 -5.14
N ALA A 56 -2.96 7.44 -6.41
CA ALA A 56 -4.24 6.86 -6.78
C ALA A 56 -4.24 5.37 -6.48
N ALA A 57 -3.11 4.70 -6.69
CA ALA A 57 -3.02 3.28 -6.38
C ALA A 57 -3.15 3.06 -4.88
N LEU A 58 -2.58 3.95 -4.08
CA LEU A 58 -2.70 3.85 -2.63
C LEU A 58 -4.16 4.02 -2.20
N TYR A 59 -4.83 5.02 -2.71
CA TYR A 59 -6.23 5.25 -2.33
C TYR A 59 -7.11 4.12 -2.82
N GLY A 60 -6.77 3.52 -3.97
CA GLY A 60 -7.50 2.35 -4.44
C GLY A 60 -7.40 1.19 -3.46
N ALA A 61 -6.21 0.97 -2.90
CA ALA A 61 -6.03 -0.08 -1.91
C ALA A 61 -6.81 0.24 -0.64
N LEU A 62 -6.78 1.50 -0.20
CA LEU A 62 -7.50 1.88 1.00
C LEU A 62 -9.01 1.77 0.80
N LYS A 63 -9.48 2.02 -0.42
CA LYS A 63 -10.88 1.86 -0.71
C LYS A 63 -11.28 0.40 -0.56
N LYS A 64 -10.42 -0.52 -0.97
CA LYS A 64 -10.70 -1.93 -0.81
C LYS A 64 -10.77 -2.31 0.66
N VAL A 65 -9.90 -1.73 1.48
CA VAL A 65 -9.94 -1.97 2.91
C VAL A 65 -11.28 -1.53 3.47
N ARG A 66 -11.74 -0.34 3.06
CA ARG A 66 -13.01 0.19 3.51
C ARG A 66 -14.17 -0.70 3.04
N ASP A 67 -14.17 -1.06 1.77
CA ASP A 67 -15.28 -1.81 1.20
C ASP A 67 -15.37 -3.21 1.78
N ALA A 68 -14.27 -3.76 2.22
CA ALA A 68 -14.26 -5.08 2.82
C ALA A 68 -14.64 -5.05 4.30
N GLY A 69 -14.82 -3.86 4.86
CA GLY A 69 -15.18 -3.75 6.26
C GLY A 69 -14.04 -4.00 7.22
N LEU A 70 -12.82 -3.87 6.73
CA LEU A 70 -11.65 -4.12 7.56
C LEU A 70 -11.30 -2.88 8.36
N ILE A 71 -10.65 -3.07 9.50
CA ILE A 71 -10.28 -1.96 10.34
C ILE A 71 -8.86 -1.56 10.03
N LEU A 72 -8.70 -0.35 9.52
CA LEU A 72 -7.40 0.18 9.17
C LEU A 72 -6.73 0.73 10.42
N ILE A 73 -5.50 0.31 10.67
CA ILE A 73 -4.75 0.78 11.81
C ILE A 73 -3.77 1.87 11.42
N ALA A 74 -3.04 1.65 10.35
CA ALA A 74 -2.00 2.61 9.95
C ALA A 74 -1.61 2.42 8.50
N VAL A 75 -1.10 3.49 7.93
CA VAL A 75 -0.52 3.46 6.60
C VAL A 75 0.84 4.11 6.72
N ASN A 76 1.88 3.41 6.33
CA ASN A 76 3.23 3.92 6.44
C ASN A 76 3.94 3.85 5.11
N LEU A 77 4.66 4.90 4.80
CA LEU A 77 5.54 4.89 3.64
C LEU A 77 6.86 4.30 4.12
N LEU A 78 7.23 3.16 3.60
CA LEU A 78 8.45 2.49 4.03
C LEU A 78 9.68 3.04 3.35
N THR A 79 9.58 3.26 2.06
CA THR A 79 10.75 3.73 1.35
C THR A 79 10.34 4.29 0.01
N SER A 80 11.15 5.19 -0.50
CA SER A 80 10.98 5.61 -1.86
C SER A 80 12.26 5.19 -2.53
N ASP A 81 12.16 4.88 -3.78
CA ASP A 81 13.28 4.31 -4.44
C ASP A 81 14.36 5.30 -4.67
N HIS A 82 14.14 6.55 -4.41
CA HIS A 82 15.20 7.44 -4.61
C HIS A 82 15.97 7.56 -3.38
N ALA A 83 15.55 6.91 -2.44
CA ALA A 83 16.17 7.00 -1.21
C ALA A 83 17.59 6.98 -1.33
N GLY A 84 17.97 6.42 -2.21
CA GLY A 84 19.34 6.48 -2.26
C GLY A 84 19.79 7.84 -2.56
N GLU A 85 19.09 8.51 -2.79
CA GLU A 85 19.45 9.63 -3.09
C GLU A 85 19.89 10.28 -2.59
#